data_d23780c67b6a95a2e23e3619d3249b44
#
_entry.id   d23780c67b6a95a2e23e3619d3249b44
#
_cell.length_a   1.000
_cell.length_b   1.000
_cell.length_c   1.000
_cell.angle_alpha   90.00
_cell.angle_beta   90.00
_cell.angle_gamma   90.00
#
_symmetry.space_group_name_H-M   'P 1'
#
loop_
_entity.id
_entity.type
_entity.pdbx_description
1 polymer ?
#
loop_
_entity_poly.entity_id
_entity_poly.type
_entity_poly.pdbx_seq_one_letter_code
_entity_poly.pdbx_strand_id
1 'polypeptide(L)'
;AGYVNAGTIEFLLEPDGKFWFMEMNVRLQVEHCVTEMLTGFDLVKWQIRIACQVPLNMKQEDIRLQGHAIECRINAEIPEKNFMPSPGVIKHLHLPAGNGVRVDTAIYTGYCIPSEYDSMIAKVIVHAPDRDAALQKMRSALDEMVILGINTNLDFQYQLMNNREFCEGKAD
;
A
#
# COMPACT_ATOMS: atom_id res chain seq x y z
N ALA A 1 16.78 16.66 -16.29
CA ALA A 1 16.46 17.73 -15.35
C ALA A 1 17.36 17.77 -14.11
N GLY A 2 18.18 16.74 -13.88
CA GLY A 2 19.10 16.67 -12.73
C GLY A 2 18.40 16.33 -11.40
N TYR A 3 17.19 15.77 -11.43
CA TYR A 3 16.52 15.30 -10.23
C TYR A 3 17.29 14.12 -9.59
N VAL A 4 17.44 14.17 -8.29
CA VAL A 4 18.08 13.13 -7.48
C VAL A 4 17.14 12.71 -6.37
N ASN A 5 17.00 11.45 -6.11
CA ASN A 5 16.17 10.75 -5.13
C ASN A 5 15.10 9.88 -5.81
N ALA A 6 14.13 9.37 -5.04
CA ALA A 6 13.06 8.52 -5.56
C ALA A 6 11.97 9.35 -6.24
N GLY A 7 11.43 8.84 -7.33
CA GLY A 7 10.29 9.42 -8.02
C GLY A 7 9.59 8.41 -8.90
N THR A 8 8.35 8.69 -9.27
CA THR A 8 7.54 7.89 -10.17
C THR A 8 7.12 8.73 -11.35
N ILE A 9 7.31 8.23 -12.56
CA ILE A 9 6.84 8.86 -13.79
C ILE A 9 5.63 8.09 -14.27
N GLU A 10 4.55 8.80 -14.54
CA GLU A 10 3.28 8.26 -15.00
C GLU A 10 3.07 8.55 -16.49
N PHE A 11 2.56 7.56 -17.21
CA PHE A 11 2.28 7.63 -18.63
C PHE A 11 0.87 7.12 -18.92
N LEU A 12 0.23 7.69 -19.92
CA LEU A 12 -0.96 7.12 -20.57
C LEU A 12 -0.50 6.17 -21.66
N LEU A 13 -1.00 4.93 -21.62
CA LEU A 13 -0.71 3.90 -22.62
C LEU A 13 -1.93 3.71 -23.53
N GLU A 14 -1.73 3.89 -24.84
CA GLU A 14 -2.75 3.61 -25.85
C GLU A 14 -2.77 2.13 -26.24
N PRO A 15 -3.90 1.62 -26.77
CA PRO A 15 -3.99 0.22 -27.21
C PRO A 15 -2.98 -0.19 -28.29
N ASP A 16 -2.49 0.78 -29.08
CA ASP A 16 -1.47 0.58 -30.13
C ASP A 16 -0.02 0.55 -29.58
N GLY A 17 0.14 0.68 -28.24
CA GLY A 17 1.42 0.64 -27.56
C GLY A 17 2.14 1.99 -27.45
N LYS A 18 1.56 3.07 -27.99
CA LYS A 18 2.09 4.42 -27.75
C LYS A 18 1.85 4.86 -26.33
N PHE A 19 2.81 5.57 -25.75
CA PHE A 19 2.69 6.12 -24.41
C PHE A 19 3.01 7.61 -24.39
N TRP A 20 2.29 8.33 -23.53
CA TRP A 20 2.37 9.77 -23.39
C TRP A 20 2.69 10.12 -21.94
N PHE A 21 3.69 10.98 -21.74
CA PHE A 21 4.02 11.48 -20.41
C PHE A 21 2.81 12.20 -19.81
N MET A 22 2.44 11.84 -18.60
CA MET A 22 1.38 12.47 -17.83
C MET A 22 1.94 13.36 -16.74
N GLU A 23 2.64 12.78 -15.77
CA GLU A 23 3.24 13.53 -14.67
C GLU A 23 4.45 12.81 -14.05
N MET A 24 5.18 13.55 -13.21
CA MET A 24 6.23 12.98 -12.36
C MET A 24 5.93 13.33 -10.90
N ASN A 25 5.79 12.33 -10.08
CA ASN A 25 5.71 12.46 -8.63
C ASN A 25 7.12 12.42 -8.05
N VAL A 26 7.67 13.58 -7.65
CA VAL A 26 9.04 13.75 -7.13
C VAL A 26 9.13 13.36 -5.64
N ARG A 27 8.58 12.23 -5.28
CA ARG A 27 8.48 11.69 -3.92
C ARG A 27 8.34 10.19 -3.95
N LEU A 28 8.49 9.57 -2.79
CA LEU A 28 8.11 8.17 -2.60
C LEU A 28 6.58 8.02 -2.71
N GLN A 29 6.11 6.96 -3.32
CA GLN A 29 4.69 6.63 -3.43
C GLN A 29 4.19 5.93 -2.15
N VAL A 30 2.88 6.00 -1.90
CA VAL A 30 2.24 5.31 -0.77
C VAL A 30 2.49 3.81 -0.85
N GLU A 31 2.38 3.24 -2.05
CA GLU A 31 2.49 1.81 -2.35
C GLU A 31 3.94 1.29 -2.48
N HIS A 32 4.95 2.07 -2.09
CA HIS A 32 6.36 1.62 -2.13
C HIS A 32 6.61 0.32 -1.36
N CYS A 33 5.77 0.02 -0.38
CA CYS A 33 5.89 -1.19 0.44
C CYS A 33 5.76 -2.46 -0.39
N VAL A 34 4.95 -2.46 -1.47
CA VAL A 34 4.85 -3.59 -2.41
C VAL A 34 6.21 -3.86 -3.05
N THR A 35 6.87 -2.82 -3.53
CA THR A 35 8.22 -2.92 -4.12
C THR A 35 9.23 -3.43 -3.10
N GLU A 36 9.19 -2.93 -1.86
CA GLU A 36 10.08 -3.37 -0.78
C GLU A 36 9.91 -4.86 -0.46
N MET A 37 8.64 -5.32 -0.38
CA MET A 37 8.35 -6.73 -0.11
C MET A 37 8.80 -7.67 -1.23
N LEU A 38 8.76 -7.22 -2.49
CA LEU A 38 9.17 -8.01 -3.64
C LEU A 38 10.68 -8.03 -3.85
N THR A 39 11.38 -6.93 -3.52
CA THR A 39 12.79 -6.75 -3.83
C THR A 39 13.73 -6.95 -2.65
N GLY A 40 13.20 -6.82 -1.41
CA GLY A 40 13.99 -6.80 -0.18
C GLY A 40 14.76 -5.50 0.05
N PHE A 41 14.56 -4.46 -0.78
CA PHE A 41 15.19 -3.15 -0.60
C PHE A 41 14.33 -2.23 0.26
N ASP A 42 14.94 -1.58 1.24
CA ASP A 42 14.34 -0.51 2.04
C ASP A 42 14.52 0.82 1.30
N LEU A 43 13.44 1.28 0.64
CA LEU A 43 13.48 2.48 -0.22
C LEU A 43 13.64 3.76 0.60
N VAL A 44 13.06 3.84 1.78
CA VAL A 44 13.20 5.00 2.68
C VAL A 44 14.65 5.13 3.14
N LYS A 45 15.28 4.02 3.53
CA LYS A 45 16.69 4.00 3.89
C LYS A 45 17.59 4.43 2.73
N TRP A 46 17.26 4.01 1.50
CA TRP A 46 17.98 4.46 0.31
C TRP A 46 17.78 5.95 0.02
N GLN A 47 16.58 6.49 0.21
CA GLN A 47 16.38 7.96 0.11
C GLN A 47 17.30 8.73 1.05
N ILE A 48 17.41 8.28 2.31
CA ILE A 48 18.31 8.91 3.29
C ILE A 48 19.77 8.78 2.87
N ARG A 49 20.20 7.61 2.38
CA ARG A 49 21.58 7.40 1.90
C ARG A 49 21.90 8.29 0.71
N ILE A 50 21.00 8.40 -0.26
CA ILE A 50 21.18 9.28 -1.44
C ILE A 50 21.26 10.75 -1.00
N ALA A 51 20.42 11.18 -0.06
CA ALA A 51 20.49 12.52 0.51
C ALA A 51 21.82 12.80 1.22
N CYS A 52 22.42 11.77 1.81
CA CYS A 52 23.79 11.83 2.38
C CYS A 52 24.89 11.62 1.33
N GLN A 53 24.59 11.70 0.03
CA GLN A 53 25.52 11.51 -1.08
C GLN A 53 26.20 10.12 -1.13
N VAL A 54 25.61 9.12 -0.50
CA VAL A 54 26.08 7.74 -0.63
C VAL A 54 25.73 7.21 -2.03
N PRO A 55 26.71 6.72 -2.81
CA PRO A 55 26.45 6.21 -4.14
C PRO A 55 25.49 5.02 -4.15
N LEU A 56 24.61 4.96 -5.14
CA LEU A 56 23.77 3.80 -5.39
C LEU A 56 24.62 2.68 -6.01
N ASN A 57 25.15 1.80 -5.17
CA ASN A 57 26.03 0.70 -5.59
C ASN A 57 25.23 -0.54 -6.02
N MET A 58 24.17 -0.34 -6.79
CA MET A 58 23.37 -1.41 -7.38
C MET A 58 22.99 -1.03 -8.81
N LYS A 59 22.84 -2.01 -9.66
CA LYS A 59 22.37 -1.87 -11.03
C LYS A 59 20.95 -2.40 -11.15
N GLN A 60 20.26 -2.04 -12.23
CA GLN A 60 18.91 -2.54 -12.51
C GLN A 60 18.85 -4.08 -12.58
N GLU A 61 19.89 -4.70 -13.09
CA GLU A 61 20.01 -6.17 -13.21
C GLU A 61 20.14 -6.90 -11.87
N ASP A 62 20.52 -6.18 -10.79
CA ASP A 62 20.60 -6.75 -9.44
C ASP A 62 19.22 -6.85 -8.77
N ILE A 63 18.23 -6.12 -9.30
CA ILE A 63 16.87 -6.10 -8.77
C ILE A 63 16.09 -7.32 -9.26
N ARG A 64 15.70 -8.16 -8.31
CA ARG A 64 14.89 -9.35 -8.59
C ARG A 64 13.57 -9.26 -7.86
N LEU A 65 12.47 -9.40 -8.59
CA LEU A 65 11.14 -9.51 -8.00
C LEU A 65 10.89 -10.95 -7.56
N GLN A 66 10.56 -11.16 -6.29
CA GLN A 66 10.30 -12.48 -5.72
C GLN A 66 8.88 -12.55 -5.18
N GLY A 67 8.12 -13.55 -5.64
CA GLY A 67 6.76 -13.77 -5.17
C GLY A 67 5.76 -12.73 -5.67
N HIS A 68 4.73 -12.51 -4.86
CA HIS A 68 3.65 -11.56 -5.12
C HIS A 68 3.29 -10.80 -3.84
N ALA A 69 3.08 -9.50 -3.96
CA ALA A 69 2.68 -8.66 -2.84
C ALA A 69 1.39 -7.90 -3.16
N ILE A 70 0.55 -7.71 -2.15
CA ILE A 70 -0.68 -6.92 -2.24
C ILE A 70 -0.66 -5.93 -1.08
N GLU A 71 -1.06 -4.69 -1.35
CA GLU A 71 -1.27 -3.65 -0.34
C GLU A 71 -2.73 -3.23 -0.32
N CYS A 72 -3.34 -3.18 0.87
CA CYS A 72 -4.63 -2.55 1.12
C CYS A 72 -4.45 -1.29 1.95
N ARG A 73 -4.93 -0.16 1.45
CA ARG A 73 -5.02 1.09 2.22
C ARG A 73 -6.26 1.06 3.08
N ILE A 74 -6.08 1.16 4.38
CA ILE A 74 -7.17 1.21 5.35
C ILE A 74 -7.45 2.68 5.67
N ASN A 75 -8.65 3.11 5.32
CA ASN A 75 -9.08 4.48 5.47
C ASN A 75 -10.23 4.57 6.50
N ALA A 76 -10.22 5.63 7.29
CA ALA A 76 -11.31 6.00 8.19
C ALA A 76 -12.46 6.63 7.36
N GLU A 77 -13.24 5.79 6.70
CA GLU A 77 -14.28 6.18 5.73
C GLU A 77 -15.50 5.28 5.84
N ILE A 78 -16.63 5.74 5.33
CA ILE A 78 -17.90 5.02 5.25
C ILE A 78 -18.18 4.70 3.77
N PRO A 79 -17.86 3.50 3.27
CA PRO A 79 -18.04 3.15 1.86
C PRO A 79 -19.48 3.33 1.36
N GLU A 80 -20.48 2.98 2.17
CA GLU A 80 -21.92 3.09 1.85
C GLU A 80 -22.39 4.54 1.72
N LYS A 81 -21.60 5.50 2.19
CA LYS A 81 -21.84 6.94 2.08
C LYS A 81 -20.85 7.61 1.13
N ASN A 82 -20.54 6.96 0.02
CA ASN A 82 -19.60 7.46 -0.98
C ASN A 82 -18.23 7.78 -0.40
N PHE A 83 -17.72 6.89 0.47
CA PHE A 83 -16.42 7.03 1.14
C PHE A 83 -16.27 8.32 1.97
N MET A 84 -17.36 8.76 2.59
CA MET A 84 -17.33 9.93 3.46
C MET A 84 -16.36 9.68 4.63
N PRO A 85 -15.45 10.63 4.96
CA PRO A 85 -14.54 10.51 6.09
C PRO A 85 -15.25 10.24 7.42
N SER A 86 -14.64 9.40 8.25
CA SER A 86 -15.15 9.00 9.58
C SER A 86 -14.10 9.31 10.67
N PRO A 87 -13.86 10.61 10.98
CA PRO A 87 -12.98 10.98 12.08
C PRO A 87 -13.55 10.50 13.42
N GLY A 88 -12.71 10.34 14.42
CA GLY A 88 -13.14 9.93 15.76
C GLY A 88 -12.04 9.23 16.55
N VAL A 89 -12.42 8.68 17.70
CA VAL A 89 -11.47 8.02 18.61
C VAL A 89 -11.51 6.52 18.42
N ILE A 90 -10.34 5.90 18.21
CA ILE A 90 -10.17 4.45 18.16
C ILE A 90 -10.33 3.89 19.57
N LYS A 91 -11.39 3.15 19.81
CA LYS A 91 -11.69 2.54 21.12
C LYS A 91 -10.96 1.22 21.35
N HIS A 92 -10.72 0.48 20.28
CA HIS A 92 -9.97 -0.77 20.31
C HIS A 92 -9.28 -0.99 18.97
N LEU A 93 -8.06 -1.49 19.01
CA LEU A 93 -7.26 -1.81 17.84
C LEU A 93 -6.61 -3.17 18.00
N HIS A 94 -6.79 -4.05 17.03
CA HIS A 94 -5.97 -5.25 16.83
C HIS A 94 -5.41 -5.22 15.40
N LEU A 95 -4.10 -5.37 15.29
CA LEU A 95 -3.40 -5.38 14.00
C LEU A 95 -3.03 -6.81 13.62
N PRO A 96 -3.21 -7.21 12.36
CA PRO A 96 -2.81 -8.52 11.89
C PRO A 96 -1.28 -8.67 11.95
N ALA A 97 -0.83 -9.90 12.19
CA ALA A 97 0.59 -10.22 12.26
C ALA A 97 0.89 -11.59 11.61
N GLY A 98 2.17 -11.90 11.48
CA GLY A 98 2.63 -13.20 10.99
C GLY A 98 3.62 -13.09 9.82
N ASN A 99 4.04 -14.27 9.35
CA ASN A 99 5.03 -14.35 8.28
C ASN A 99 4.49 -13.77 6.96
N GLY A 100 5.18 -12.76 6.43
CA GLY A 100 4.81 -12.08 5.20
C GLY A 100 3.59 -11.17 5.36
N VAL A 101 3.28 -10.72 6.58
CA VAL A 101 2.31 -9.65 6.88
C VAL A 101 3.09 -8.46 7.47
N ARG A 102 2.86 -7.28 6.90
CA ARG A 102 3.40 -6.00 7.35
C ARG A 102 2.26 -5.01 7.49
N VAL A 103 2.26 -4.26 8.59
CA VAL A 103 1.33 -3.15 8.79
C VAL A 103 2.11 -1.87 9.05
N ASP A 104 1.92 -0.88 8.18
CA ASP A 104 2.48 0.46 8.37
C ASP A 104 1.36 1.37 8.88
N THR A 105 1.49 1.86 10.10
CA THR A 105 0.47 2.68 10.74
C THR A 105 1.04 3.53 11.86
N ALA A 106 0.34 4.62 12.19
CA ALA A 106 0.61 5.46 13.37
C ALA A 106 -0.50 5.38 14.42
N ILE A 107 -1.59 4.60 14.15
CA ILE A 107 -2.74 4.55 15.06
C ILE A 107 -2.50 3.56 16.22
N TYR A 108 -3.19 3.83 17.32
CA TYR A 108 -3.21 2.99 18.52
C TYR A 108 -4.56 3.16 19.24
N THR A 109 -4.88 2.28 20.18
CA THR A 109 -6.09 2.42 21.01
C THR A 109 -6.05 3.74 21.77
N GLY A 110 -7.07 4.57 21.60
CA GLY A 110 -7.17 5.93 22.15
C GLY A 110 -6.73 7.03 21.17
N TYR A 111 -6.16 6.67 20.00
CA TYR A 111 -5.82 7.67 18.98
C TYR A 111 -7.06 8.37 18.45
N CYS A 112 -6.99 9.71 18.37
CA CYS A 112 -8.03 10.53 17.76
C CYS A 112 -7.65 10.86 16.31
N ILE A 113 -8.44 10.39 15.36
CA ILE A 113 -8.23 10.68 13.94
C ILE A 113 -8.71 12.10 13.67
N PRO A 114 -7.79 12.99 13.24
CA PRO A 114 -8.14 14.38 12.95
C PRO A 114 -8.95 14.49 11.66
N SER A 115 -9.82 15.48 11.58
CA SER A 115 -10.65 15.77 10.39
C SER A 115 -9.89 16.56 9.31
N GLU A 116 -8.74 17.12 9.65
CA GLU A 116 -7.98 18.07 8.82
C GLU A 116 -6.97 17.38 7.89
N TYR A 117 -6.77 16.08 8.06
CA TYR A 117 -5.83 15.29 7.28
C TYR A 117 -6.55 14.21 6.46
N ASP A 118 -5.78 13.52 5.60
CA ASP A 118 -6.24 12.39 4.83
C ASP A 118 -6.81 11.28 5.74
N SER A 119 -7.80 10.57 5.22
CA SER A 119 -8.49 9.49 5.92
C SER A 119 -7.67 8.20 6.08
N MET A 120 -6.54 8.07 5.39
CA MET A 120 -5.70 6.87 5.43
C MET A 120 -5.03 6.71 6.80
N ILE A 121 -5.34 5.61 7.48
CA ILE A 121 -4.89 5.34 8.86
C ILE A 121 -3.92 4.17 8.97
N ALA A 122 -3.92 3.27 7.99
CA ALA A 122 -2.99 2.14 7.94
C ALA A 122 -2.83 1.64 6.51
N LYS A 123 -1.73 0.91 6.28
CA LYS A 123 -1.53 0.06 5.12
C LYS A 123 -1.30 -1.35 5.62
N VAL A 124 -2.03 -2.31 5.09
CA VAL A 124 -1.80 -3.74 5.29
C VAL A 124 -1.14 -4.27 4.03
N ILE A 125 0.05 -4.82 4.16
CA ILE A 125 0.83 -5.36 3.05
C ILE A 125 1.09 -6.84 3.32
N VAL A 126 0.84 -7.69 2.32
CA VAL A 126 1.15 -9.11 2.39
C VAL A 126 2.11 -9.52 1.29
N HIS A 127 2.92 -10.53 1.57
CA HIS A 127 3.82 -11.16 0.61
C HIS A 127 3.65 -12.67 0.65
N ALA A 128 3.63 -13.30 -0.52
CA ALA A 128 3.50 -14.75 -0.70
C ALA A 128 4.22 -15.21 -1.99
N PRO A 129 4.40 -16.51 -2.20
CA PRO A 129 5.07 -17.01 -3.40
C PRO A 129 4.38 -16.68 -4.72
N ASP A 130 3.06 -16.56 -4.72
CA ASP A 130 2.23 -16.27 -5.89
C ASP A 130 1.01 -15.41 -5.53
N ARG A 131 0.24 -15.01 -6.56
CA ARG A 131 -0.94 -14.17 -6.39
C ARG A 131 -2.04 -14.83 -5.55
N ASP A 132 -2.32 -16.09 -5.77
CA ASP A 132 -3.40 -16.81 -5.07
C ASP A 132 -3.09 -16.90 -3.57
N ALA A 133 -1.87 -17.27 -3.23
CA ALA A 133 -1.41 -17.29 -1.84
C ALA A 133 -1.40 -15.89 -1.21
N ALA A 134 -1.06 -14.83 -1.96
CA ALA A 134 -1.12 -13.46 -1.49
C ALA A 134 -2.57 -13.01 -1.23
N LEU A 135 -3.52 -13.34 -2.12
CA LEU A 135 -4.94 -13.07 -1.92
C LEU A 135 -5.49 -13.77 -0.67
N GLN A 136 -5.17 -15.05 -0.48
CA GLN A 136 -5.59 -15.78 0.73
C GLN A 136 -5.02 -15.16 2.00
N LYS A 137 -3.73 -14.79 1.99
CA LYS A 137 -3.07 -14.14 3.12
C LYS A 137 -3.68 -12.76 3.41
N MET A 138 -4.00 -11.98 2.39
CA MET A 138 -4.64 -10.67 2.58
C MET A 138 -6.04 -10.81 3.18
N ARG A 139 -6.85 -11.78 2.72
CA ARG A 139 -8.16 -12.07 3.34
C ARG A 139 -8.02 -12.38 4.83
N SER A 140 -7.07 -13.25 5.19
CA SER A 140 -6.82 -13.60 6.59
C SER A 140 -6.37 -12.40 7.41
N ALA A 141 -5.49 -11.55 6.86
CA ALA A 141 -5.00 -10.36 7.53
C ALA A 141 -6.13 -9.31 7.73
N LEU A 142 -6.99 -9.12 6.73
CA LEU A 142 -8.12 -8.20 6.85
C LEU A 142 -9.19 -8.71 7.82
N ASP A 143 -9.42 -10.03 7.87
CA ASP A 143 -10.37 -10.68 8.81
C ASP A 143 -9.86 -10.62 10.27
N GLU A 144 -8.53 -10.70 10.46
CA GLU A 144 -7.89 -10.57 11.78
C GLU A 144 -7.90 -9.11 12.29
N MET A 145 -7.92 -8.11 11.39
CA MET A 145 -7.80 -6.71 11.77
C MET A 145 -9.09 -6.18 12.43
N VAL A 146 -8.96 -5.61 13.62
CA VAL A 146 -10.11 -5.01 14.33
C VAL A 146 -9.85 -3.56 14.64
N ILE A 147 -10.75 -2.68 14.18
CA ILE A 147 -10.74 -1.24 14.49
C ILE A 147 -12.14 -0.84 14.97
N LEU A 148 -12.26 -0.51 16.25
CA LEU A 148 -13.55 -0.08 16.83
C LEU A 148 -13.54 1.39 17.21
N GLY A 149 -14.69 2.05 17.11
CA GLY A 149 -14.91 3.44 17.49
C GLY A 149 -15.05 4.41 16.32
N ILE A 150 -14.67 3.97 15.13
CA ILE A 150 -14.82 4.69 13.86
C ILE A 150 -15.32 3.73 12.78
N ASN A 151 -15.78 4.25 11.64
CA ASN A 151 -15.99 3.43 10.45
C ASN A 151 -14.71 3.41 9.60
N THR A 152 -14.49 2.29 8.92
CA THR A 152 -13.37 2.10 8.00
C THR A 152 -13.83 1.41 6.72
N ASN A 153 -12.99 1.44 5.69
CA ASN A 153 -13.20 0.71 4.46
C ASN A 153 -12.74 -0.78 4.53
N LEU A 154 -12.52 -1.31 5.73
CA LEU A 154 -11.97 -2.66 5.94
C LEU A 154 -12.81 -3.75 5.26
N ASP A 155 -14.15 -3.74 5.51
CA ASP A 155 -15.06 -4.70 4.91
C ASP A 155 -15.11 -4.57 3.38
N PHE A 156 -15.03 -3.36 2.85
CA PHE A 156 -14.95 -3.11 1.42
C PHE A 156 -13.67 -3.73 0.82
N GLN A 157 -12.53 -3.56 1.48
CA GLN A 157 -11.26 -4.19 1.06
C GLN A 157 -11.36 -5.71 1.09
N TYR A 158 -11.98 -6.28 2.12
CA TYR A 158 -12.21 -7.73 2.22
C TYR A 158 -13.11 -8.24 1.08
N GLN A 159 -14.19 -7.52 0.75
CA GLN A 159 -15.06 -7.85 -0.39
C GLN A 159 -14.29 -7.78 -1.71
N LEU A 160 -13.45 -6.79 -1.91
CA LEU A 160 -12.61 -6.65 -3.10
C LEU A 160 -11.66 -7.84 -3.26
N MET A 161 -11.04 -8.33 -2.16
CA MET A 161 -10.19 -9.52 -2.18
C MET A 161 -10.96 -10.81 -2.54
N ASN A 162 -12.30 -10.81 -2.49
CA ASN A 162 -13.16 -11.90 -2.92
C ASN A 162 -13.84 -11.64 -4.27
N ASN A 163 -13.65 -10.47 -4.86
CA ASN A 163 -14.19 -10.16 -6.18
C ASN A 163 -13.51 -11.03 -7.25
N ARG A 164 -14.31 -11.69 -8.09
CA ARG A 164 -13.81 -12.63 -9.08
C ARG A 164 -12.87 -11.99 -10.10
N GLU A 165 -13.25 -10.83 -10.63
CA GLU A 165 -12.46 -10.14 -11.66
C GLU A 165 -11.12 -9.67 -11.09
N PHE A 166 -11.12 -9.16 -9.86
CA PHE A 166 -9.90 -8.80 -9.14
C PHE A 166 -9.00 -10.02 -8.89
N CYS A 167 -9.58 -11.15 -8.44
CA CYS A 167 -8.83 -12.38 -8.21
C CYS A 167 -8.19 -12.92 -9.50
N GLU A 168 -8.94 -12.87 -10.62
CA GLU A 168 -8.47 -13.31 -11.94
C GLU A 168 -7.51 -12.29 -12.60
N GLY A 169 -7.25 -11.13 -12.00
CA GLY A 169 -6.41 -10.07 -12.58
C GLY A 169 -7.01 -9.40 -13.81
N LYS A 170 -8.33 -9.36 -13.89
CA LYS A 170 -9.11 -8.80 -15.01
C LYS A 170 -9.83 -7.50 -14.67
N ALA A 171 -9.67 -7.00 -13.44
CA ALA A 171 -10.20 -5.70 -13.06
C ALA A 171 -9.37 -4.59 -13.71
N ASP A 172 -10.05 -3.70 -14.44
CA ASP A 172 -9.51 -2.48 -15.08
C ASP A 172 -9.73 -1.26 -14.15
#